data_2acea9ee98e43d28c5bebb209a3e6d79
#
_entry.id   2acea9ee98e43d28c5bebb209a3e6d79
#
_cell.length_a   1.000
_cell.length_b   1.000
_cell.length_c   1.000
_cell.angle_alpha   90.00
_cell.angle_beta   90.00
_cell.angle_gamma   90.00
#
_symmetry.space_group_name_H-M   'P 1'
#
loop_
_entity.id
_entity.type
_entity.pdbx_description
1 polymer ?
#
loop_
_entity_poly.entity_id
_entity_poly.type
_entity_poly.pdbx_seq_one_letter_code
_entity_poly.pdbx_strand_id
1 'polypeptide(L)'
;MEQNCLNDGESLRDSLPPHYQALIDSLASESDDNTVMMPFEIWREAFLNDADLDLARSSYAQLSPEPYQPWIDKLDLRQFYSLPIPKSYLYCTEDNVLPQGEQWGWHPRMSNRLGLFRLVQMPGSHEVMFSNPVGLAEKIIVAGRD
;
A
#
# COMPACT_ATOMS: atom_id res chain seq x y z
N MET A 1 5.42 1.64 -2.09
CA MET A 1 5.82 1.25 -0.70
C MET A 1 4.53 0.93 0.03
N GLU A 2 4.32 -0.32 0.37
CA GLU A 2 3.07 -0.73 1.00
C GLU A 2 2.99 -0.22 2.45
N GLN A 3 1.97 0.57 2.75
CA GLN A 3 1.68 1.07 4.09
C GLN A 3 0.90 0.03 4.93
N ASN A 4 0.93 -1.24 4.53
CA ASN A 4 0.15 -2.30 5.14
C ASN A 4 0.77 -2.79 6.46
N CYS A 5 0.10 -2.49 7.57
CA CYS A 5 0.36 -3.18 8.83
C CYS A 5 -0.68 -4.29 9.00
N LEU A 6 -0.34 -5.51 8.62
CA LEU A 6 -1.21 -6.67 8.75
C LEU A 6 -1.19 -7.22 10.18
N ASN A 7 -2.26 -7.87 10.61
CA ASN A 7 -2.25 -8.65 11.85
C ASN A 7 -1.51 -9.99 11.62
N ASP A 8 -1.02 -10.58 12.72
CA ASP A 8 -0.48 -11.94 12.66
C ASP A 8 -1.52 -12.92 12.11
N GLY A 9 -1.14 -13.73 11.13
CA GLY A 9 -2.02 -14.66 10.44
C GLY A 9 -2.94 -14.04 9.38
N GLU A 10 -2.86 -12.74 9.10
CA GLU A 10 -3.52 -12.13 7.94
C GLU A 10 -2.67 -12.27 6.67
N SER A 11 -3.33 -12.28 5.52
CA SER A 11 -2.73 -12.03 4.21
C SER A 11 -3.04 -10.59 3.75
N LEU A 12 -2.33 -10.13 2.73
CA LEU A 12 -2.62 -8.82 2.13
C LEU A 12 -4.09 -8.77 1.66
N ARG A 13 -4.55 -9.83 0.99
CA ARG A 13 -5.93 -9.96 0.51
C ARG A 13 -6.97 -9.82 1.62
N ASP A 14 -6.75 -10.39 2.82
CA ASP A 14 -7.69 -10.28 3.94
C ASP A 14 -7.89 -8.84 4.42
N SER A 15 -6.89 -7.99 4.22
CA SER A 15 -6.94 -6.58 4.64
C SER A 15 -7.77 -5.69 3.72
N LEU A 16 -8.13 -6.18 2.53
CA LEU A 16 -8.82 -5.43 1.49
C LEU A 16 -10.35 -5.51 1.61
N PRO A 17 -11.07 -4.48 1.15
CA PRO A 17 -12.52 -4.54 0.98
C PRO A 17 -12.94 -5.70 0.04
N PRO A 18 -14.14 -6.29 0.22
CA PRO A 18 -14.57 -7.45 -0.56
C PRO A 18 -14.54 -7.26 -2.08
N HIS A 19 -14.83 -6.06 -2.58
CA HIS A 19 -14.80 -5.78 -4.01
C HIS A 19 -13.37 -5.76 -4.57
N TYR A 20 -12.37 -5.33 -3.78
CA TYR A 20 -10.96 -5.44 -4.18
C TYR A 20 -10.45 -6.87 -4.11
N GLN A 21 -10.88 -7.65 -3.12
CA GLN A 21 -10.58 -9.08 -3.08
C GLN A 21 -11.07 -9.77 -4.35
N ALA A 22 -12.33 -9.52 -4.74
CA ALA A 22 -12.91 -10.09 -5.97
C ALA A 22 -12.17 -9.64 -7.24
N LEU A 23 -11.76 -8.37 -7.31
CA LEU A 23 -10.98 -7.86 -8.44
C LEU A 23 -9.64 -8.59 -8.58
N ILE A 24 -8.88 -8.71 -7.50
CA ILE A 24 -7.56 -9.37 -7.52
C ILE A 24 -7.71 -10.85 -7.88
N ASP A 25 -8.71 -11.54 -7.31
CA ASP A 25 -9.00 -12.93 -7.63
C ASP A 25 -9.34 -13.10 -9.12
N SER A 26 -10.14 -12.20 -9.70
CA SER A 26 -10.49 -12.22 -11.13
C SER A 26 -9.26 -12.01 -12.01
N LEU A 27 -8.46 -10.98 -11.73
CA LEU A 27 -7.25 -10.68 -12.49
C LEU A 27 -6.27 -11.87 -12.48
N ALA A 28 -6.07 -12.50 -11.32
CA ALA A 28 -5.22 -13.68 -11.21
C ALA A 28 -5.77 -14.87 -11.98
N SER A 29 -7.09 -15.11 -11.91
CA SER A 29 -7.74 -16.25 -12.60
C SER A 29 -7.78 -16.10 -14.12
N GLU A 30 -7.75 -14.88 -14.63
CA GLU A 30 -7.73 -14.56 -16.06
C GLU A 30 -6.30 -14.53 -16.64
N SER A 31 -5.28 -14.58 -15.78
CA SER A 31 -3.87 -14.61 -16.17
C SER A 31 -3.37 -16.05 -16.35
N ASP A 32 -2.66 -16.33 -17.45
CA ASP A 32 -2.07 -17.64 -17.72
C ASP A 32 -1.01 -18.06 -16.68
N ASP A 33 -0.34 -17.07 -16.07
CA ASP A 33 0.76 -17.26 -15.12
C ASP A 33 0.34 -17.06 -13.66
N ASN A 34 -0.96 -16.96 -13.36
CA ASN A 34 -1.48 -16.68 -12.02
C ASN A 34 -0.85 -15.40 -11.42
N THR A 35 -0.88 -14.33 -12.19
CA THR A 35 -0.35 -13.03 -11.83
C THR A 35 -1.44 -11.97 -11.80
N VAL A 36 -1.17 -10.87 -11.10
CA VAL A 36 -2.06 -9.71 -11.01
C VAL A 36 -1.39 -8.52 -11.70
N MET A 37 -2.10 -7.93 -12.65
CA MET A 37 -1.73 -6.64 -13.24
C MET A 37 -2.91 -5.69 -13.10
N MET A 38 -2.71 -4.62 -12.32
CA MET A 38 -3.76 -3.62 -12.10
C MET A 38 -4.10 -2.91 -13.42
N PRO A 39 -5.39 -2.75 -13.79
CA PRO A 39 -5.79 -1.96 -14.96
C PRO A 39 -5.28 -0.51 -14.88
N PHE A 40 -4.95 0.09 -16.03
CA PHE A 40 -4.41 1.46 -16.08
C PHE A 40 -5.34 2.50 -15.43
N GLU A 41 -6.65 2.34 -15.59
CA GLU A 41 -7.64 3.23 -14.99
C GLU A 41 -7.55 3.23 -13.47
N ILE A 42 -7.38 2.07 -12.85
CA ILE A 42 -7.22 1.93 -11.39
C ILE A 42 -5.85 2.46 -10.96
N TRP A 43 -4.79 2.17 -11.71
CA TRP A 43 -3.47 2.75 -11.47
C TRP A 43 -3.54 4.26 -11.38
N ARG A 44 -4.13 4.89 -12.41
CA ARG A 44 -4.23 6.35 -12.51
C ARG A 44 -5.13 6.96 -11.42
N GLU A 45 -6.31 6.38 -11.18
CA GLU A 45 -7.33 7.02 -10.35
C GLU A 45 -7.18 6.73 -8.84
N ALA A 46 -6.55 5.60 -8.49
CA ALA A 46 -6.39 5.19 -7.09
C ALA A 46 -4.94 5.21 -6.62
N PHE A 47 -4.01 4.66 -7.41
CA PHE A 47 -2.62 4.50 -6.99
C PHE A 47 -1.77 5.76 -7.20
N LEU A 48 -1.98 6.47 -8.33
CA LEU A 48 -1.20 7.64 -8.74
C LEU A 48 -2.10 8.83 -9.08
N ASN A 49 -3.09 9.09 -8.22
CA ASN A 49 -4.12 10.10 -8.42
C ASN A 49 -3.62 11.57 -8.30
N ASP A 50 -2.39 11.77 -7.86
CA ASP A 50 -1.70 13.07 -7.76
C ASP A 50 -0.81 13.39 -8.97
N ALA A 51 -0.75 12.52 -9.98
CA ALA A 51 0.07 12.69 -11.18
C ALA A 51 -0.76 13.15 -12.40
N ASP A 52 -0.08 13.81 -13.34
CA ASP A 52 -0.66 14.06 -14.66
C ASP A 52 -0.73 12.77 -15.50
N LEU A 53 -1.41 12.85 -16.64
CA LEU A 53 -1.64 11.69 -17.50
C LEU A 53 -0.34 11.14 -18.11
N ASP A 54 0.63 11.98 -18.40
CA ASP A 54 1.89 11.56 -19.03
C ASP A 54 2.75 10.79 -18.03
N LEU A 55 2.84 11.28 -16.80
CA LEU A 55 3.51 10.57 -15.71
C LEU A 55 2.79 9.26 -15.37
N ALA A 56 1.45 9.26 -15.30
CA ALA A 56 0.69 8.05 -15.04
C ALA A 56 0.93 6.98 -16.12
N ARG A 57 0.97 7.35 -17.41
CA ARG A 57 1.27 6.43 -18.52
C ARG A 57 2.70 5.92 -18.49
N SER A 58 3.67 6.81 -18.27
CA SER A 58 5.09 6.44 -18.29
C SER A 58 5.47 5.56 -17.11
N SER A 59 4.88 5.78 -15.94
CA SER A 59 5.06 4.90 -14.78
C SER A 59 4.37 3.55 -14.97
N TYR A 60 3.13 3.54 -15.48
CA TYR A 60 2.42 2.30 -15.77
C TYR A 60 3.15 1.40 -16.76
N ALA A 61 3.79 1.99 -17.78
CA ALA A 61 4.58 1.24 -18.76
C ALA A 61 5.83 0.55 -18.16
N GLN A 62 6.22 0.88 -16.94
CA GLN A 62 7.33 0.26 -16.22
C GLN A 62 6.89 -0.88 -15.30
N LEU A 63 5.57 -1.05 -15.10
CA LEU A 63 5.05 -2.12 -14.25
C LEU A 63 5.15 -3.47 -14.96
N SER A 64 5.28 -4.50 -14.18
CA SER A 64 5.13 -5.90 -14.58
C SER A 64 4.06 -6.57 -13.74
N PRO A 65 3.38 -7.60 -14.26
CA PRO A 65 2.48 -8.41 -13.45
C PRO A 65 3.22 -8.98 -12.22
N GLU A 66 2.57 -8.98 -11.08
CA GLU A 66 3.09 -9.58 -9.86
C GLU A 66 2.46 -10.94 -9.59
N PRO A 67 3.17 -11.90 -8.98
CA PRO A 67 2.59 -13.19 -8.61
C PRO A 67 1.40 -13.02 -7.65
N TYR A 68 0.35 -13.80 -7.85
CA TYR A 68 -0.82 -13.77 -6.95
C TYR A 68 -0.54 -14.39 -5.58
N GLN A 69 0.40 -15.34 -5.49
CA GLN A 69 0.67 -16.07 -4.25
C GLN A 69 0.96 -15.16 -3.04
N PRO A 70 1.80 -14.11 -3.14
CA PRO A 70 2.04 -13.17 -2.03
C PRO A 70 0.79 -12.46 -1.51
N TRP A 71 -0.26 -12.31 -2.33
CA TRP A 71 -1.51 -11.69 -1.89
C TRP A 71 -2.30 -12.55 -0.92
N ILE A 72 -2.19 -13.88 -1.01
CA ILE A 72 -2.96 -14.84 -0.23
C ILE A 72 -2.16 -15.54 0.86
N ASP A 73 -0.84 -15.46 0.83
CA ASP A 73 0.00 -16.06 1.86
C ASP A 73 -0.23 -15.38 3.21
N LYS A 74 -0.39 -16.21 4.24
CA LYS A 74 -0.55 -15.76 5.62
C LYS A 74 0.80 -15.42 6.22
N LEU A 75 0.89 -14.25 6.84
CA LEU A 75 2.14 -13.76 7.44
C LEU A 75 2.24 -14.19 8.92
N ASP A 76 3.43 -14.63 9.35
CA ASP A 76 3.79 -14.76 10.76
C ASP A 76 4.47 -13.47 11.21
N LEU A 77 3.73 -12.62 11.93
CA LEU A 77 4.18 -11.30 12.38
C LEU A 77 4.44 -11.23 13.89
N ARG A 78 4.37 -12.36 14.60
CA ARG A 78 4.56 -12.42 16.07
C ARG A 78 5.89 -11.83 16.49
N GLN A 79 6.97 -12.20 15.80
CA GLN A 79 8.30 -11.66 16.07
C GLN A 79 8.37 -10.16 15.77
N PHE A 80 7.81 -9.71 14.64
CA PHE A 80 7.78 -8.29 14.26
C PHE A 80 7.11 -7.43 15.33
N TYR A 81 5.93 -7.83 15.81
CA TYR A 81 5.21 -7.07 16.82
C TYR A 81 5.86 -7.10 18.21
N SER A 82 6.68 -8.12 18.50
CA SER A 82 7.41 -8.24 19.76
C SER A 82 8.71 -7.43 19.81
N LEU A 83 9.17 -6.87 18.68
CA LEU A 83 10.43 -6.12 18.63
C LEU A 83 10.34 -4.83 19.47
N PRO A 84 11.29 -4.63 20.42
CA PRO A 84 11.35 -3.44 21.26
C PRO A 84 12.09 -2.28 20.56
N ILE A 85 11.76 -2.03 19.29
CA ILE A 85 12.34 -0.95 18.48
C ILE A 85 11.32 0.16 18.26
N PRO A 86 11.75 1.43 18.15
CA PRO A 86 10.87 2.52 17.73
C PRO A 86 10.24 2.23 16.37
N LYS A 87 8.97 2.57 16.22
CA LYS A 87 8.21 2.37 15.00
C LYS A 87 7.70 3.71 14.50
N SER A 88 7.69 3.88 13.19
CA SER A 88 7.06 5.03 12.52
C SER A 88 6.10 4.56 11.45
N TYR A 89 5.01 5.29 11.28
CA TYR A 89 4.06 5.09 10.20
C TYR A 89 4.06 6.31 9.30
N LEU A 90 4.52 6.16 8.06
CA LEU A 90 4.46 7.20 7.05
C LEU A 90 3.13 7.07 6.31
N TYR A 91 2.34 8.14 6.31
CA TYR A 91 1.00 8.17 5.72
C TYR A 91 0.91 9.25 4.64
N CYS A 92 0.57 8.83 3.42
CA CYS A 92 0.24 9.71 2.31
C CYS A 92 -1.25 10.07 2.40
N THR A 93 -1.56 11.35 2.62
CA THR A 93 -2.92 11.78 2.99
C THR A 93 -3.92 11.80 1.83
N GLU A 94 -3.43 11.69 0.59
CA GLU A 94 -4.24 11.68 -0.64
C GLU A 94 -4.30 10.28 -1.27
N ASP A 95 -3.83 9.26 -0.55
CA ASP A 95 -3.89 7.85 -0.97
C ASP A 95 -5.34 7.36 -1.03
N ASN A 96 -5.80 7.04 -2.24
CA ASN A 96 -7.17 6.61 -2.54
C ASN A 96 -7.29 5.10 -2.83
N VAL A 97 -6.21 4.33 -2.67
CA VAL A 97 -6.26 2.87 -2.92
C VAL A 97 -7.24 2.17 -1.98
N LEU A 98 -7.29 2.59 -0.72
CA LEU A 98 -8.30 2.10 0.20
C LEU A 98 -9.31 3.21 0.55
N PRO A 99 -10.60 2.87 0.74
CA PRO A 99 -11.58 3.81 1.22
C PRO A 99 -11.15 4.45 2.53
N GLN A 100 -11.29 5.78 2.63
CA GLN A 100 -10.95 6.50 3.86
C GLN A 100 -11.84 6.07 5.03
N GLY A 101 -11.31 6.16 6.25
CA GLY A 101 -12.05 5.92 7.48
C GLY A 101 -11.60 4.68 8.26
N GLU A 102 -12.28 4.44 9.39
CA GLU A 102 -11.85 3.44 10.38
C GLU A 102 -12.02 1.98 9.92
N GLN A 103 -12.91 1.73 8.99
CA GLN A 103 -13.19 0.37 8.55
C GLN A 103 -12.14 -0.18 7.58
N TRP A 104 -11.66 0.64 6.63
CA TRP A 104 -10.77 0.19 5.55
C TRP A 104 -9.52 1.05 5.36
N GLY A 105 -9.49 2.27 5.90
CA GLY A 105 -8.43 3.24 5.67
C GLY A 105 -7.07 2.82 6.23
N TRP A 106 -6.04 3.48 5.74
CA TRP A 106 -4.66 3.29 6.18
C TRP A 106 -4.45 3.75 7.62
N HIS A 107 -4.84 4.99 7.90
CA HIS A 107 -4.77 5.59 9.23
C HIS A 107 -6.17 6.06 9.64
N PRO A 108 -6.63 5.76 10.88
CA PRO A 108 -5.90 5.12 11.99
C PRO A 108 -5.95 3.57 12.00
N ARG A 109 -6.75 2.91 11.15
CA ARG A 109 -7.00 1.47 11.21
C ARG A 109 -5.72 0.63 11.19
N MET A 110 -4.88 0.79 10.15
CA MET A 110 -3.67 -0.02 10.03
C MET A 110 -2.55 0.48 10.92
N SER A 111 -2.36 1.77 11.03
CA SER A 111 -1.31 2.35 11.87
C SER A 111 -1.46 1.97 13.35
N ASN A 112 -2.68 1.89 13.88
CA ASN A 112 -2.91 1.52 15.28
C ASN A 112 -2.46 0.08 15.62
N ARG A 113 -2.30 -0.79 14.61
CA ARG A 113 -1.78 -2.15 14.80
C ARG A 113 -0.31 -2.18 15.23
N LEU A 114 0.44 -1.09 15.00
CA LEU A 114 1.84 -0.96 15.43
C LEU A 114 2.00 -0.75 16.94
N GLY A 115 0.93 -0.45 17.66
CA GLY A 115 0.98 -0.05 19.07
C GLY A 115 1.50 1.39 19.21
N LEU A 116 2.58 1.60 19.97
CA LEU A 116 3.20 2.92 20.04
C LEU A 116 4.04 3.18 18.77
N PHE A 117 3.73 4.26 18.07
CA PHE A 117 4.44 4.66 16.85
C PHE A 117 4.46 6.18 16.68
N ARG A 118 5.39 6.65 15.87
CA ARG A 118 5.41 8.04 15.38
C ARG A 118 4.62 8.12 14.08
N LEU A 119 3.65 9.01 13.99
CA LEU A 119 2.95 9.32 12.74
C LEU A 119 3.73 10.39 11.97
N VAL A 120 4.10 10.08 10.74
CA VAL A 120 4.69 11.02 9.77
C VAL A 120 3.74 11.14 8.58
N GLN A 121 3.30 12.34 8.26
CA GLN A 121 2.35 12.58 7.19
C GLN A 121 2.96 13.41 6.07
N MET A 122 2.49 13.16 4.85
CA MET A 122 2.77 13.99 3.69
C MET A 122 1.58 13.99 2.72
N PRO A 123 1.38 15.03 1.93
CA PRO A 123 0.47 14.96 0.79
C PRO A 123 1.03 13.99 -0.25
N GLY A 124 0.15 13.40 -1.04
CA GLY A 124 0.51 12.51 -2.13
C GLY A 124 -0.32 11.24 -2.16
N SER A 125 -0.25 10.55 -3.27
CA SER A 125 -0.94 9.30 -3.56
C SER A 125 -0.24 8.09 -2.97
N HIS A 126 -0.76 6.89 -3.26
CA HIS A 126 -0.16 5.61 -2.88
C HIS A 126 1.26 5.45 -3.45
N GLU A 127 1.44 5.83 -4.69
CA GLU A 127 2.70 5.74 -5.44
C GLU A 127 3.43 7.09 -5.52
N VAL A 128 3.41 7.82 -4.41
CA VAL A 128 4.07 9.13 -4.29
C VAL A 128 5.56 9.12 -4.66
N MET A 129 6.18 7.95 -4.74
CA MET A 129 7.55 7.81 -5.23
C MET A 129 7.73 8.24 -6.69
N PHE A 130 6.67 8.19 -7.50
CA PHE A 130 6.69 8.68 -8.88
C PHE A 130 6.41 10.18 -8.97
N SER A 131 5.48 10.68 -8.16
CA SER A 131 5.05 12.09 -8.22
C SER A 131 5.93 13.03 -7.39
N ASN A 132 6.42 12.59 -6.22
CA ASN A 132 7.24 13.41 -5.32
C ASN A 132 8.34 12.58 -4.60
N PRO A 133 9.33 12.04 -5.33
CA PRO A 133 10.39 11.19 -4.76
C PRO A 133 11.26 11.93 -3.73
N VAL A 134 11.51 13.22 -3.92
CA VAL A 134 12.32 14.03 -3.00
C VAL A 134 11.60 14.22 -1.67
N GLY A 135 10.34 14.64 -1.72
CA GLY A 135 9.52 14.79 -0.52
C GLY A 135 9.34 13.46 0.24
N LEU A 136 9.18 12.34 -0.49
CA LEU A 136 9.14 11.03 0.14
C LEU A 136 10.45 10.69 0.86
N ALA A 137 11.60 10.91 0.22
CA ALA A 137 12.92 10.67 0.81
C ALA A 137 13.11 11.48 2.10
N GLU A 138 12.75 12.77 2.11
CA GLU A 138 12.80 13.61 3.29
C GLU A 138 11.93 13.07 4.43
N LYS A 139 10.71 12.59 4.12
CA LYS A 139 9.81 12.02 5.13
C LYS A 139 10.27 10.67 5.67
N ILE A 140 10.91 9.84 4.84
CA ILE A 140 11.57 8.60 5.29
C ILE A 140 12.68 8.92 6.28
N ILE A 141 13.52 9.93 6.00
CA ILE A 141 14.58 10.37 6.91
C ILE A 141 13.98 10.85 8.24
N VAL A 142 12.90 11.63 8.20
CA VAL A 142 12.20 12.09 9.41
C VAL A 142 11.64 10.92 10.20
N ALA A 143 11.05 9.94 9.52
CA ALA A 143 10.48 8.74 10.15
C ALA A 143 11.54 7.86 10.83
N GLY A 144 12.77 7.83 10.29
CA GLY A 144 13.88 7.05 10.82
C GLY A 144 14.73 7.74 11.90
N ARG A 145 14.40 9.00 12.27
CA ARG A 145 15.13 9.72 13.35
C ARG A 145 14.52 9.40 14.71
N ASP A 146 15.38 9.15 15.67
CA ASP A 146 15.04 9.00 17.09
C ASP A 146 14.59 10.33 17.72
#